data_3d3223cef85c73f05e052effd6105d4d
#
_entry.id   3d3223cef85c73f05e052effd6105d4d
#
_cell.length_a   1.000
_cell.length_b   1.000
_cell.length_c   1.000
_cell.angle_alpha   90.00
_cell.angle_beta   90.00
_cell.angle_gamma   90.00
#
_symmetry.space_group_name_H-M   'P 1'
#
loop_
_entity.id
_entity.type
_entity.pdbx_description
1 polymer ?
#
loop_
_entity_poly.entity_id
_entity_poly.type
_entity_poly.pdbx_seq_one_letter_code
_entity_poly.pdbx_strand_id
1 'polypeptide(L)'
;MNFIDRYLPPSRFNTVLKSLPKQFELSEIGKSVLNQPIYGIKIGSGKTKILMWSQMHGNESTTTKVIYDLILSLSDSDSSISVEGLTLYIIPQLNPDGAEAYTRLNANAVDLNRDALDLSQPESKVLRKVFEDFKPDFCFNLHGQRTI
;
A
#
# COMPACT_ATOMS: atom_id res chain seq x y z
N MET A 1 -6.90 -7.36 -15.83
CA MET A 1 -5.51 -7.83 -16.00
C MET A 1 -5.27 -8.88 -14.91
N ASN A 2 -5.05 -10.14 -15.26
CA ASN A 2 -4.82 -11.19 -14.25
C ASN A 2 -3.33 -11.19 -13.87
N PHE A 3 -3.02 -10.91 -12.60
CA PHE A 3 -1.69 -11.10 -12.06
C PHE A 3 -1.48 -12.58 -11.71
N ILE A 4 -1.23 -13.39 -12.73
CA ILE A 4 -0.96 -14.84 -12.57
C ILE A 4 0.44 -15.05 -11.98
N ASP A 5 1.34 -14.09 -12.17
CA ASP A 5 2.71 -14.18 -11.68
C ASP A 5 2.78 -14.16 -10.15
N ARG A 6 3.62 -14.99 -9.58
CA ARG A 6 3.86 -15.05 -8.14
C ARG A 6 4.35 -13.73 -7.57
N TYR A 7 5.04 -12.94 -8.40
CA TYR A 7 5.66 -11.67 -8.04
C TYR A 7 5.04 -10.49 -8.80
N LEU A 8 4.86 -9.36 -8.11
CA LEU A 8 4.32 -8.13 -8.66
C LEU A 8 5.32 -6.98 -8.42
N PRO A 9 6.23 -6.70 -9.37
CA PRO A 9 7.21 -5.63 -9.21
C PRO A 9 6.53 -4.25 -9.26
N PRO A 10 7.09 -3.23 -8.57
CA PRO A 10 6.56 -1.87 -8.53
C PRO A 10 6.32 -1.27 -9.92
N SER A 11 7.25 -1.46 -10.86
CA SER A 11 7.14 -0.96 -12.23
C SER A 11 5.85 -1.40 -12.93
N ARG A 12 5.46 -2.67 -12.75
CA ARG A 12 4.22 -3.22 -13.30
C ARG A 12 2.98 -2.76 -12.54
N PHE A 13 3.06 -2.74 -11.22
CA PHE A 13 1.95 -2.32 -10.37
C PHE A 13 1.63 -0.84 -10.51
N ASN A 14 2.64 0.03 -10.59
CA ASN A 14 2.46 1.47 -10.79
C ASN A 14 1.72 1.81 -12.09
N THR A 15 1.88 1.00 -13.14
CA THR A 15 1.12 1.15 -14.39
C THR A 15 -0.38 0.92 -14.14
N VAL A 16 -0.71 -0.07 -13.34
CA VAL A 16 -2.11 -0.38 -12.98
C VAL A 16 -2.69 0.73 -12.11
N LEU A 17 -1.95 1.21 -11.11
CA LEU A 17 -2.41 2.30 -10.25
C LEU A 17 -2.81 3.55 -11.05
N LYS A 18 -2.03 3.89 -12.07
CA LYS A 18 -2.31 5.03 -12.95
C LYS A 18 -3.56 4.87 -13.83
N SER A 19 -4.08 3.65 -13.96
CA SER A 19 -5.30 3.35 -14.71
C SER A 19 -6.55 3.18 -13.85
N LEU A 20 -6.48 3.49 -12.56
CA LEU A 20 -7.61 3.36 -11.65
C LEU A 20 -8.80 4.25 -12.05
N PRO A 21 -10.05 3.79 -11.84
CA PRO A 21 -11.23 4.62 -12.03
C PRO A 21 -11.19 5.89 -11.17
N LYS A 22 -11.86 6.95 -11.65
CA LYS A 22 -11.83 8.30 -11.02
C LYS A 22 -12.32 8.34 -9.56
N GLN A 23 -13.06 7.34 -9.11
CA GLN A 23 -13.49 7.24 -7.71
C GLN A 23 -12.34 6.98 -6.74
N PHE A 24 -11.18 6.53 -7.24
CA PHE A 24 -9.96 6.36 -6.48
C PHE A 24 -9.07 7.58 -6.64
N GLU A 25 -8.89 8.32 -5.57
CA GLU A 25 -7.96 9.45 -5.51
C GLU A 25 -6.54 8.92 -5.35
N LEU A 26 -5.79 8.79 -6.45
CA LEU A 26 -4.39 8.37 -6.46
C LEU A 26 -3.47 9.58 -6.27
N SER A 27 -2.50 9.48 -5.37
CA SER A 27 -1.48 10.50 -5.15
C SER A 27 -0.11 9.88 -4.87
N GLU A 28 0.97 10.53 -5.31
CA GLU A 28 2.31 10.26 -4.83
C GLU A 28 2.47 10.93 -3.47
N ILE A 29 2.66 10.13 -2.41
CA ILE A 29 2.69 10.58 -1.02
C ILE A 29 4.10 10.71 -0.45
N GLY A 30 5.09 10.28 -1.21
CA GLY A 30 6.51 10.36 -0.87
C GLY A 30 7.37 9.47 -1.74
N LYS A 31 8.62 9.31 -1.33
CA LYS A 31 9.62 8.51 -2.04
C LYS A 31 10.38 7.61 -1.09
N SER A 32 10.82 6.47 -1.61
CA SER A 32 11.72 5.53 -0.94
C SER A 32 13.17 6.02 -0.91
N VAL A 33 14.05 5.23 -0.31
CA VAL A 33 15.51 5.50 -0.28
C VAL A 33 16.09 5.70 -1.68
N LEU A 34 15.70 4.87 -2.66
CA LEU A 34 16.14 4.97 -4.06
C LEU A 34 15.25 5.88 -4.93
N ASN A 35 14.50 6.81 -4.30
CA ASN A 35 13.62 7.75 -4.98
C ASN A 35 12.47 7.11 -5.79
N GLN A 36 12.11 5.84 -5.51
CA GLN A 36 10.91 5.25 -6.09
C GLN A 36 9.66 5.90 -5.48
N PRO A 37 8.61 6.18 -6.28
CA PRO A 37 7.39 6.78 -5.76
C PRO A 37 6.64 5.82 -4.83
N ILE A 38 6.15 6.36 -3.71
CA ILE A 38 5.22 5.69 -2.81
C ILE A 38 3.84 6.30 -3.08
N TYR A 39 2.87 5.45 -3.43
CA TYR A 39 1.53 5.90 -3.75
C TYR A 39 0.55 5.66 -2.60
N GLY A 40 -0.36 6.62 -2.44
CA GLY A 40 -1.54 6.51 -1.61
C GLY A 40 -2.81 6.53 -2.47
N ILE A 41 -3.79 5.73 -2.10
CA ILE A 41 -5.10 5.65 -2.75
C ILE A 41 -6.15 5.95 -1.70
N LYS A 42 -7.03 6.91 -1.99
CA LYS A 42 -8.16 7.20 -1.13
C LYS A 42 -9.46 6.91 -1.85
N ILE A 43 -10.43 6.32 -1.16
CA ILE A 43 -11.78 6.06 -1.67
C ILE A 43 -12.81 6.19 -0.56
N GLY A 44 -13.99 6.68 -0.92
CA GLY A 44 -15.09 6.92 0.01
C GLY A 44 -14.97 8.25 0.75
N SER A 45 -16.05 8.64 1.43
CA SER A 45 -16.17 9.89 2.17
C SER A 45 -16.95 9.71 3.47
N GLY A 46 -17.03 8.48 3.98
CA GLY A 46 -17.70 8.15 5.22
C GLY A 46 -16.94 8.62 6.45
N LYS A 47 -17.61 8.58 7.60
CA LYS A 47 -17.05 9.08 8.87
C LYS A 47 -15.97 8.15 9.43
N THR A 48 -16.13 6.83 9.25
CA THR A 48 -15.16 5.85 9.75
C THR A 48 -13.95 5.78 8.81
N LYS A 49 -12.77 6.08 9.33
CA LYS A 49 -11.53 6.18 8.58
C LYS A 49 -10.67 4.95 8.81
N ILE A 50 -10.27 4.29 7.73
CA ILE A 50 -9.42 3.11 7.77
C ILE A 50 -8.16 3.37 6.96
N LEU A 51 -6.99 3.24 7.61
CA LEU A 51 -5.69 3.24 6.96
C LEU A 51 -5.21 1.80 6.82
N MET A 52 -4.83 1.40 5.61
CA MET A 52 -4.19 0.10 5.39
C MET A 52 -2.94 0.24 4.53
N TRP A 53 -1.94 -0.56 4.85
CA TRP A 53 -0.73 -0.61 4.03
C TRP A 53 -0.24 -2.04 3.89
N SER A 54 0.44 -2.29 2.79
CA SER A 54 1.06 -3.57 2.52
C SER A 54 2.49 -3.42 2.06
N GLN A 55 3.14 -4.56 1.92
CA GLN A 55 4.51 -4.65 1.41
C GLN A 55 5.49 -3.71 2.12
N MET A 56 5.32 -3.55 3.44
CA MET A 56 6.34 -3.01 4.34
C MET A 56 7.62 -3.86 4.27
N HIS A 57 7.44 -5.18 4.17
CA HIS A 57 8.49 -6.10 3.74
C HIS A 57 8.35 -6.32 2.23
N GLY A 58 9.37 -5.92 1.47
CA GLY A 58 9.26 -5.88 0.00
C GLY A 58 8.97 -7.21 -0.67
N ASN A 59 9.35 -8.33 -0.05
CA ASN A 59 9.11 -9.68 -0.57
C ASN A 59 7.73 -10.28 -0.22
N GLU A 60 6.83 -9.51 0.43
CA GLU A 60 5.49 -9.96 0.82
C GLU A 60 4.42 -9.49 -0.19
N SER A 61 4.61 -9.78 -1.48
CA SER A 61 3.76 -9.28 -2.57
C SER A 61 2.31 -9.82 -2.57
N THR A 62 2.03 -10.88 -1.82
CA THR A 62 0.68 -11.45 -1.70
C THR A 62 -0.30 -10.43 -1.15
N THR A 63 0.11 -9.60 -0.18
CA THR A 63 -0.74 -8.59 0.42
C THR A 63 -1.06 -7.44 -0.54
N THR A 64 -0.12 -7.07 -1.41
CA THR A 64 -0.36 -6.10 -2.49
C THR A 64 -1.37 -6.64 -3.52
N LYS A 65 -1.32 -7.94 -3.81
CA LYS A 65 -2.33 -8.57 -4.68
C LYS A 65 -3.72 -8.55 -4.05
N VAL A 66 -3.83 -8.81 -2.75
CA VAL A 66 -5.10 -8.69 -2.00
C VAL A 66 -5.65 -7.26 -2.07
N ILE A 67 -4.79 -6.25 -1.92
CA ILE A 67 -5.21 -4.84 -2.11
C ILE A 67 -5.71 -4.61 -3.54
N TYR A 68 -5.03 -5.17 -4.54
CA TYR A 68 -5.47 -5.05 -5.93
C TYR A 68 -6.84 -5.71 -6.15
N ASP A 69 -7.07 -6.91 -5.60
CA ASP A 69 -8.35 -7.60 -5.70
C ASP A 69 -9.46 -6.82 -4.99
N LEU A 70 -9.16 -6.19 -3.84
CA LEU A 70 -10.08 -5.28 -3.16
C LEU A 70 -10.45 -4.07 -4.05
N ILE A 71 -9.46 -3.45 -4.70
CA ILE A 71 -9.67 -2.33 -5.62
C ILE A 71 -10.56 -2.75 -6.80
N LEU A 72 -10.32 -3.94 -7.38
CA LEU A 72 -11.16 -4.48 -8.45
C LEU A 72 -12.59 -4.68 -7.98
N SER A 73 -12.77 -5.30 -6.81
CA SER A 73 -14.11 -5.51 -6.23
C SER A 73 -14.84 -4.20 -5.94
N LEU A 74 -14.13 -3.17 -5.47
CA LEU A 74 -14.71 -1.84 -5.26
C LEU A 74 -14.97 -1.07 -6.56
N SER A 75 -14.38 -1.51 -7.69
CA SER A 75 -14.61 -0.93 -9.01
C SER A 75 -15.80 -1.57 -9.74
N ASP A 76 -16.22 -2.76 -9.30
CA ASP A 76 -17.31 -3.53 -9.89
C ASP A 76 -18.65 -3.11 -9.28
N SER A 77 -19.56 -2.64 -10.12
CA SER A 77 -20.91 -2.23 -9.69
C SER A 77 -21.76 -3.38 -9.15
N ASP A 78 -21.44 -4.62 -9.55
CA ASP A 78 -22.17 -5.82 -9.12
C ASP A 78 -21.58 -6.46 -7.86
N SER A 79 -20.49 -5.87 -7.34
CA SER A 79 -19.83 -6.33 -6.12
C SER A 79 -20.70 -6.06 -4.88
N SER A 80 -20.72 -7.03 -3.98
CA SER A 80 -21.31 -6.85 -2.64
C SER A 80 -20.43 -6.05 -1.68
N ILE A 81 -19.19 -5.73 -2.08
CA ILE A 81 -18.25 -4.95 -1.28
C ILE A 81 -18.51 -3.47 -1.48
N SER A 82 -18.74 -2.74 -0.40
CA SER A 82 -19.05 -1.31 -0.41
C SER A 82 -18.17 -0.55 0.58
N VAL A 83 -17.90 0.71 0.26
CA VAL A 83 -17.27 1.68 1.18
C VAL A 83 -18.29 2.63 1.80
N GLU A 84 -19.58 2.28 1.80
CA GLU A 84 -20.59 3.11 2.43
C GLU A 84 -20.29 3.33 3.92
N GLY A 85 -20.33 4.59 4.35
CA GLY A 85 -19.96 4.98 5.71
C GLY A 85 -18.46 4.98 6.02
N LEU A 86 -17.60 4.54 5.07
CA LEU A 86 -16.17 4.42 5.23
C LEU A 86 -15.40 5.44 4.38
N THR A 87 -14.20 5.80 4.85
CA THR A 87 -13.14 6.39 4.05
C THR A 87 -11.91 5.51 4.18
N LEU A 88 -11.49 4.89 3.09
CA LEU A 88 -10.27 4.07 3.05
C LEU A 88 -9.10 4.90 2.53
N TYR A 89 -7.97 4.79 3.21
CA TYR A 89 -6.67 5.25 2.73
C TYR A 89 -5.73 4.05 2.64
N ILE A 90 -5.25 3.76 1.45
CA ILE A 90 -4.49 2.55 1.14
C ILE A 90 -3.10 2.91 0.64
N ILE A 91 -2.04 2.36 1.23
CA ILE A 91 -0.67 2.41 0.73
C ILE A 91 -0.31 1.00 0.23
N PRO A 92 -0.41 0.74 -1.07
CA PRO A 92 -0.33 -0.65 -1.56
C PRO A 92 1.09 -1.23 -1.53
N GLN A 93 2.12 -0.39 -1.64
CA GLN A 93 3.52 -0.79 -1.54
C GLN A 93 4.29 0.26 -0.76
N LEU A 94 4.51 0.02 0.53
CA LEU A 94 5.23 0.96 1.39
C LEU A 94 6.75 0.93 1.11
N ASN A 95 7.30 -0.23 0.75
CA ASN A 95 8.71 -0.46 0.48
C ASN A 95 8.93 -0.86 -1.01
N PRO A 96 8.86 0.09 -1.96
CA PRO A 96 9.01 -0.23 -3.37
C PRO A 96 10.43 -0.71 -3.72
N ASP A 97 11.47 -0.25 -3.04
CA ASP A 97 12.85 -0.70 -3.26
C ASP A 97 13.02 -2.17 -2.88
N GLY A 98 12.55 -2.55 -1.69
CA GLY A 98 12.56 -3.93 -1.24
C GLY A 98 11.64 -4.82 -2.11
N ALA A 99 10.53 -4.26 -2.61
CA ALA A 99 9.67 -4.95 -3.55
C ALA A 99 10.38 -5.24 -4.87
N GLU A 100 11.11 -4.29 -5.45
CA GLU A 100 11.86 -4.48 -6.69
C GLU A 100 12.99 -5.49 -6.52
N ALA A 101 13.72 -5.41 -5.41
CA ALA A 101 14.82 -6.33 -5.09
C ALA A 101 14.37 -7.69 -4.52
N TYR A 102 13.07 -7.87 -4.26
CA TYR A 102 12.48 -9.03 -3.59
C TYR A 102 13.14 -9.31 -2.22
N THR A 103 13.38 -8.27 -1.45
CA THR A 103 13.98 -8.33 -0.11
C THR A 103 12.98 -7.96 0.98
N ARG A 104 13.19 -8.46 2.21
CA ARG A 104 12.42 -8.04 3.38
C ARG A 104 12.66 -6.59 3.72
N LEU A 105 13.95 -6.19 3.73
CA LEU A 105 14.43 -4.90 4.19
C LEU A 105 14.29 -3.84 3.09
N ASN A 106 14.34 -2.56 3.46
CA ASN A 106 14.43 -1.47 2.49
C ASN A 106 15.86 -1.36 1.91
N ALA A 107 16.12 -0.39 1.04
CA ALA A 107 17.42 -0.23 0.38
C ALA A 107 18.57 0.14 1.34
N ASN A 108 18.27 0.63 2.54
CA ASN A 108 19.25 0.86 3.60
C ASN A 108 19.44 -0.36 4.51
N ALA A 109 18.92 -1.53 4.14
CA ALA A 109 18.95 -2.76 4.93
C ALA A 109 18.24 -2.63 6.30
N VAL A 110 17.21 -1.78 6.40
CA VAL A 110 16.42 -1.56 7.62
C VAL A 110 15.09 -2.30 7.51
N ASP A 111 14.68 -2.99 8.59
CA ASP A 111 13.33 -3.53 8.75
C ASP A 111 12.37 -2.40 9.14
N LEU A 112 11.51 -1.97 8.19
CA LEU A 112 10.56 -0.88 8.41
C LEU A 112 9.57 -1.18 9.55
N ASN A 113 9.32 -2.48 9.83
CA ASN A 113 8.47 -2.88 10.95
C ASN A 113 9.17 -2.73 12.33
N ARG A 114 10.41 -2.26 12.35
CA ARG A 114 11.19 -1.89 13.54
C ARG A 114 11.46 -0.39 13.64
N ASP A 115 11.22 0.36 12.54
CA ASP A 115 11.55 1.78 12.42
C ASP A 115 10.38 2.72 12.79
N ALA A 116 9.32 2.19 13.41
CA ALA A 116 8.11 2.96 13.69
C ALA A 116 8.29 4.07 14.75
N LEU A 117 9.28 3.93 15.63
CA LEU A 117 9.63 4.92 16.66
C LEU A 117 10.71 5.87 16.20
N ASP A 118 11.79 5.33 15.65
CA ASP A 118 12.98 6.10 15.28
C ASP A 118 12.75 6.93 14.01
N LEU A 119 11.84 6.46 13.14
CA LEU A 119 11.52 7.11 11.87
C LEU A 119 12.77 7.48 11.06
N SER A 120 13.76 6.59 11.08
CA SER A 120 15.03 6.83 10.42
C SER A 120 14.91 6.79 8.90
N GLN A 121 13.95 6.00 8.39
CA GLN A 121 13.77 5.74 6.96
C GLN A 121 12.69 6.64 6.33
N PRO A 122 12.86 7.02 5.04
CA PRO A 122 11.88 7.85 4.34
C PRO A 122 10.50 7.18 4.27
N GLU A 123 10.43 5.88 4.06
CA GLU A 123 9.19 5.11 3.99
C GLU A 123 8.40 5.17 5.33
N SER A 124 9.11 5.05 6.45
CA SER A 124 8.51 5.16 7.79
C SER A 124 7.97 6.57 8.06
N LYS A 125 8.71 7.59 7.63
CA LYS A 125 8.25 8.99 7.72
C LYS A 125 7.00 9.24 6.88
N VAL A 126 6.94 8.66 5.67
CA VAL A 126 5.75 8.74 4.81
C VAL A 126 4.53 8.13 5.49
N LEU A 127 4.67 6.90 6.02
CA LEU A 127 3.57 6.24 6.73
C LEU A 127 3.12 7.05 7.95
N ARG A 128 4.07 7.56 8.75
CA ARG A 128 3.79 8.39 9.93
C ARG A 128 3.03 9.65 9.54
N LYS A 129 3.49 10.36 8.50
CA LYS A 129 2.81 11.56 8.01
C LYS A 129 1.38 11.27 7.56
N VAL A 130 1.15 10.20 6.81
CA VAL A 130 -0.20 9.81 6.39
C VAL A 130 -1.08 9.50 7.60
N PHE A 131 -0.56 8.78 8.60
CA PHE A 131 -1.28 8.47 9.83
C PHE A 131 -1.71 9.76 10.58
N GLU A 132 -0.79 10.70 10.74
CA GLU A 132 -1.03 11.96 11.46
C GLU A 132 -2.02 12.89 10.72
N ASP A 133 -1.92 12.98 9.40
CA ASP A 133 -2.79 13.81 8.57
C ASP A 133 -4.20 13.21 8.42
N PHE A 134 -4.27 11.90 8.16
CA PHE A 134 -5.53 11.21 7.92
C PHE A 134 -6.32 10.92 9.21
N LYS A 135 -5.63 10.67 10.33
CA LYS A 135 -6.22 10.34 11.66
C LYS A 135 -7.21 9.19 11.56
N PRO A 136 -6.75 7.98 11.22
CA PRO A 136 -7.63 6.82 11.06
C PRO A 136 -8.21 6.35 12.39
N ASP A 137 -9.43 5.79 12.35
CA ASP A 137 -10.04 5.08 13.46
C ASP A 137 -9.47 3.67 13.59
N PHE A 138 -9.10 3.06 12.45
CA PHE A 138 -8.51 1.71 12.38
C PHE A 138 -7.31 1.69 11.43
N CYS A 139 -6.33 0.84 11.78
CA CYS A 139 -5.14 0.58 10.98
C CYS A 139 -4.97 -0.90 10.69
N PHE A 140 -4.62 -1.25 9.45
CA PHE A 140 -4.28 -2.61 9.04
C PHE A 140 -2.89 -2.64 8.41
N ASN A 141 -1.95 -3.30 9.10
CA ASN A 141 -0.64 -3.62 8.55
C ASN A 141 -0.69 -5.03 7.95
N LEU A 142 -0.73 -5.10 6.63
CA LEU A 142 -0.90 -6.36 5.92
C LEU A 142 0.45 -7.04 5.69
N HIS A 143 0.62 -8.22 6.28
CA HIS A 143 1.80 -9.05 6.15
C HIS A 143 1.51 -10.34 5.39
N GLY A 144 2.47 -10.79 4.60
CA GLY A 144 2.47 -12.12 4.00
C GLY A 144 3.12 -13.13 4.94
N GLN A 145 2.51 -14.33 5.08
CA GLN A 145 3.17 -15.42 5.77
C GLN A 145 4.14 -16.12 4.80
N ARG A 146 5.40 -16.26 5.22
CA ARG A 146 6.35 -17.11 4.51
C ARG A 146 6.18 -18.55 4.98
N THR A 147 5.99 -19.47 4.05
CA THR A 147 6.32 -20.87 4.27
C THR A 147 7.84 -20.98 4.26
N ILE A 148 8.39 -21.50 5.34
CA ILE A 148 9.80 -21.88 5.46
C ILE A 148 10.06 -23.09 4.58
#